data_96594952af93c08c69afb00fb97894a2
#
_entry.id   96594952af93c08c69afb00fb97894a2
#
_cell.length_a   1.000
_cell.length_b   1.000
_cell.length_c   1.000
_cell.angle_alpha   90.00
_cell.angle_beta   90.00
_cell.angle_gamma   90.00
#
_symmetry.space_group_name_H-M   'P 1'
#
loop_
_entity.id
_entity.type
_entity.pdbx_description
1 polymer ?
#
loop_
_entity_poly.entity_id
_entity_poly.type
_entity_poly.pdbx_seq_one_letter_code
_entity_poly.pdbx_strand_id
1 'polypeptide(L)'
;RSLLIALSLLSISASAQRIKGSDTVLPVAQQTAERFMNQHPDTRVTVTGGGTGVGISALLDNTTDIAMASRPIKFSEKMKIKSAGEDVAEIVVAYDALAVVAHPSNPVKQLTRQQLEDIFRGKITNWKQVGGDDRKIVVYSRETSSGTYEFFKESVLKNKNYMASSLSMPATGAIIQSVSQTKGAIGYVGLAYVSPRVKTLSVSYDGKHYAAPTVENATNKTYPIVRPLYYYYNVKKKAEIDPLVQYILSPDGQDIIKKSGYIPVK
;
A
#
# COMPACT_ATOMS: atom_id res chain seq x y z
N ARG A 1 54.00 37.62 15.95
CA ARG A 1 52.81 37.67 15.04
C ARG A 1 52.27 36.27 14.94
N SER A 2 51.27 35.95 15.78
CA SER A 2 50.57 34.66 15.77
C SER A 2 49.42 34.73 14.76
N LEU A 3 49.50 33.89 13.74
CA LEU A 3 48.48 33.75 12.71
C LEU A 3 47.39 32.79 13.25
N LEU A 4 46.25 33.30 13.68
CA LEU A 4 45.06 32.52 14.01
C LEU A 4 44.40 32.08 12.71
N ILE A 5 44.54 30.81 12.38
CA ILE A 5 43.79 30.16 11.28
C ILE A 5 42.41 29.85 11.84
N ALA A 6 41.42 30.65 11.46
CA ALA A 6 40.02 30.36 11.73
C ALA A 6 39.56 29.19 10.85
N LEU A 7 39.44 28.01 11.45
CA LEU A 7 38.87 26.82 10.80
C LEU A 7 37.37 27.02 10.78
N SER A 8 36.82 27.49 9.67
CA SER A 8 35.37 27.55 9.45
C SER A 8 34.85 26.11 9.28
N LEU A 9 34.29 25.56 10.34
CA LEU A 9 33.47 24.36 10.28
C LEU A 9 32.22 24.66 9.43
N LEU A 10 32.27 24.30 8.16
CA LEU A 10 31.04 24.19 7.37
C LEU A 10 30.18 23.10 8.02
N SER A 11 29.17 23.50 8.77
CA SER A 11 28.11 22.62 9.24
C SER A 11 27.36 22.12 8.00
N ILE A 12 27.68 20.93 7.51
CA ILE A 12 26.88 20.23 6.52
C ILE A 12 25.59 19.86 7.24
N SER A 13 24.55 20.66 7.03
CA SER A 13 23.20 20.33 7.52
C SER A 13 22.71 19.13 6.74
N ALA A 14 22.78 17.94 7.37
CA ALA A 14 22.18 16.74 6.80
C ALA A 14 20.68 17.00 6.57
N SER A 15 20.24 16.94 5.33
CA SER A 15 18.81 17.01 5.00
C SER A 15 18.13 15.74 5.54
N ALA A 16 17.15 15.91 6.40
CA ALA A 16 16.39 14.81 6.99
C ALA A 16 14.98 14.81 6.41
N GLN A 17 14.62 13.74 5.70
CA GLN A 17 13.30 13.56 5.11
C GLN A 17 12.52 12.46 5.84
N ARG A 18 11.24 12.70 6.10
CA ARG A 18 10.35 11.76 6.79
C ARG A 18 9.27 11.30 5.83
N ILE A 19 9.16 9.99 5.63
CA ILE A 19 8.11 9.34 4.84
C ILE A 19 7.21 8.57 5.80
N LYS A 20 5.89 8.78 5.72
CA LYS A 20 4.95 8.08 6.60
C LYS A 20 3.67 7.69 5.85
N GLY A 21 3.07 6.55 6.22
CA GLY A 21 1.73 6.22 5.73
C GLY A 21 1.51 4.76 5.40
N SER A 22 1.17 4.47 4.16
CA SER A 22 0.69 3.16 3.71
C SER A 22 1.65 2.01 3.99
N ASP A 23 1.19 1.00 4.75
CA ASP A 23 1.96 -0.25 4.94
C ASP A 23 2.16 -1.01 3.61
N THR A 24 1.26 -0.85 2.64
CA THR A 24 1.46 -1.43 1.30
C THR A 24 2.68 -0.84 0.61
N VAL A 25 2.95 0.45 0.76
CA VAL A 25 4.08 1.13 0.12
C VAL A 25 5.37 0.99 0.94
N LEU A 26 5.24 0.67 2.23
CA LEU A 26 6.36 0.65 3.18
C LEU A 26 7.58 -0.15 2.70
N PRO A 27 7.47 -1.40 2.20
CA PRO A 27 8.66 -2.18 1.81
C PRO A 27 9.45 -1.52 0.68
N VAL A 28 8.78 -1.04 -0.35
CA VAL A 28 9.44 -0.41 -1.50
C VAL A 28 9.97 0.98 -1.14
N ALA A 29 9.27 1.72 -0.28
CA ALA A 29 9.75 3.00 0.22
C ALA A 29 11.03 2.85 1.06
N GLN A 30 11.12 1.82 1.91
CA GLN A 30 12.31 1.51 2.68
C GLN A 30 13.50 1.15 1.78
N GLN A 31 13.31 0.25 0.82
CA GLN A 31 14.37 -0.19 -0.09
C GLN A 31 14.89 0.96 -0.98
N THR A 32 13.99 1.79 -1.51
CA THR A 32 14.37 2.94 -2.33
C THR A 32 15.05 4.03 -1.50
N ALA A 33 14.58 4.29 -0.27
CA ALA A 33 15.22 5.24 0.65
C ALA A 33 16.63 4.79 1.06
N GLU A 34 16.81 3.50 1.39
CA GLU A 34 18.12 2.93 1.71
C GLU A 34 19.09 3.09 0.55
N ARG A 35 18.66 2.73 -0.66
CA ARG A 35 19.50 2.83 -1.84
C ARG A 35 19.83 4.28 -2.19
N PHE A 36 18.88 5.18 -2.03
CA PHE A 36 19.07 6.61 -2.21
C PHE A 36 20.11 7.18 -1.23
N MET A 37 19.99 6.85 0.07
CA MET A 37 20.95 7.27 1.09
C MET A 37 22.37 6.75 0.83
N ASN A 38 22.52 5.54 0.29
CA ASN A 38 23.83 5.00 -0.08
C ASN A 38 24.51 5.80 -1.21
N GLN A 39 23.71 6.45 -2.06
CA GLN A 39 24.22 7.33 -3.14
C GLN A 39 24.35 8.79 -2.69
N HIS A 40 23.68 9.18 -1.60
CA HIS A 40 23.63 10.53 -1.05
C HIS A 40 23.92 10.50 0.46
N PRO A 41 25.21 10.35 0.86
CA PRO A 41 25.59 10.12 2.28
C PRO A 41 25.17 11.23 3.24
N ASP A 42 25.00 12.45 2.73
CA ASP A 42 24.59 13.64 3.53
C ASP A 42 23.07 13.72 3.71
N THR A 43 22.29 12.80 3.12
CA THR A 43 20.83 12.75 3.25
C THR A 43 20.44 11.69 4.27
N ARG A 44 19.41 11.98 5.07
CA ARG A 44 18.77 11.02 5.99
C ARG A 44 17.30 10.89 5.63
N VAL A 45 16.85 9.65 5.38
CA VAL A 45 15.45 9.35 5.09
C VAL A 45 14.94 8.35 6.11
N THR A 46 13.83 8.68 6.77
CA THR A 46 13.13 7.77 7.67
C THR A 46 11.79 7.35 7.06
N VAL A 47 11.45 6.08 7.16
CA VAL A 47 10.22 5.53 6.56
C VAL A 47 9.43 4.80 7.63
N THR A 48 8.18 5.19 7.84
CA THR A 48 7.29 4.59 8.85
C THR A 48 5.92 4.27 8.26
N GLY A 49 5.35 3.13 8.64
CA GLY A 49 4.00 2.70 8.27
C GLY A 49 2.89 3.38 9.10
N GLY A 50 1.74 2.72 9.20
CA GLY A 50 0.59 3.12 10.02
C GLY A 50 -0.68 3.43 9.21
N GLY A 51 -0.64 3.22 7.88
CA GLY A 51 -1.80 3.41 6.99
C GLY A 51 -1.82 4.76 6.27
N THR A 52 -2.48 4.78 5.13
CA THR A 52 -2.58 5.98 4.26
C THR A 52 -3.18 7.19 5.00
N GLY A 53 -4.25 6.98 5.79
CA GLY A 53 -4.89 8.07 6.52
C GLY A 53 -3.97 8.72 7.55
N VAL A 54 -3.15 7.91 8.24
CA VAL A 54 -2.14 8.40 9.18
C VAL A 54 -1.06 9.23 8.47
N GLY A 55 -0.59 8.77 7.30
CA GLY A 55 0.38 9.52 6.49
C GLY A 55 -0.15 10.87 6.02
N ILE A 56 -1.40 10.91 5.52
CA ILE A 56 -2.03 12.15 5.05
C ILE A 56 -2.28 13.11 6.23
N SER A 57 -2.72 12.61 7.39
CA SER A 57 -2.84 13.45 8.59
C SER A 57 -1.49 14.01 9.03
N ALA A 58 -0.45 13.18 9.04
CA ALA A 58 0.91 13.62 9.38
C ALA A 58 1.45 14.68 8.40
N LEU A 59 1.08 14.59 7.11
CA LEU A 59 1.44 15.60 6.11
C LEU A 59 0.73 16.93 6.41
N LEU A 60 -0.56 16.89 6.74
CA LEU A 60 -1.35 18.07 7.13
C LEU A 60 -0.77 18.73 8.39
N ASP A 61 -0.35 17.94 9.36
CA ASP A 61 0.23 18.39 10.63
C ASP A 61 1.73 18.78 10.53
N ASN A 62 2.32 18.72 9.32
CA ASN A 62 3.75 18.94 9.06
C ASN A 62 4.69 18.04 9.89
N THR A 63 4.22 16.87 10.34
CA THR A 63 5.01 15.87 11.07
C THR A 63 5.66 14.81 10.17
N THR A 64 5.36 14.85 8.86
CA THR A 64 6.06 14.12 7.80
C THR A 64 6.28 15.04 6.59
N ASP A 65 7.23 14.70 5.74
CA ASP A 65 7.55 15.46 4.54
C ASP A 65 6.90 14.84 3.30
N ILE A 66 6.75 13.50 3.30
CA ILE A 66 6.07 12.73 2.27
C ILE A 66 5.04 11.80 2.93
N ALA A 67 3.80 11.86 2.47
CA ALA A 67 2.78 10.84 2.78
C ALA A 67 2.76 9.78 1.68
N MET A 68 3.07 8.54 2.03
CA MET A 68 2.89 7.40 1.12
C MET A 68 1.47 6.82 1.24
N ALA A 69 0.83 6.59 0.09
CA ALA A 69 -0.58 6.23 0.04
C ALA A 69 -0.88 5.10 -0.96
N SER A 70 -1.86 4.28 -0.63
CA SER A 70 -2.37 3.18 -1.47
C SER A 70 -3.83 3.37 -1.87
N ARG A 71 -4.28 4.60 -1.85
CA ARG A 71 -5.50 5.16 -2.43
C ARG A 71 -5.27 6.64 -2.78
N PRO A 72 -6.08 7.23 -3.64
CA PRO A 72 -6.06 8.68 -3.85
C PRO A 72 -6.33 9.44 -2.55
N ILE A 73 -5.80 10.67 -2.47
CA ILE A 73 -6.18 11.62 -1.42
C ILE A 73 -7.67 11.97 -1.57
N LYS A 74 -8.42 11.95 -0.47
CA LYS A 74 -9.85 12.28 -0.47
C LYS A 74 -10.07 13.78 -0.71
N PHE A 75 -11.20 14.13 -1.29
CA PHE A 75 -11.57 15.53 -1.47
C PHE A 75 -11.56 16.31 -0.14
N SER A 76 -12.10 15.74 0.92
CA SER A 76 -12.10 16.35 2.26
C SER A 76 -10.69 16.55 2.85
N GLU A 77 -9.77 15.60 2.59
CA GLU A 77 -8.36 15.71 3.00
C GLU A 77 -7.66 16.84 2.21
N LYS A 78 -7.87 16.86 0.90
CA LYS A 78 -7.34 17.92 0.02
C LYS A 78 -7.85 19.31 0.40
N MET A 79 -9.13 19.41 0.74
CA MET A 79 -9.71 20.69 1.20
C MET A 79 -9.14 21.16 2.52
N LYS A 80 -8.87 20.26 3.49
CA LYS A 80 -8.19 20.62 4.74
C LYS A 80 -6.79 21.18 4.50
N ILE A 81 -6.02 20.56 3.62
CA ILE A 81 -4.68 21.03 3.24
C ILE A 81 -4.77 22.45 2.62
N LYS A 82 -5.71 22.65 1.69
CA LYS A 82 -5.93 23.98 1.08
C LYS A 82 -6.37 25.03 2.08
N SER A 83 -7.23 24.67 3.04
CA SER A 83 -7.67 25.59 4.10
C SER A 83 -6.55 26.00 5.04
N ALA A 84 -5.49 25.20 5.14
CA ALA A 84 -4.25 25.52 5.87
C ALA A 84 -3.30 26.41 5.02
N GLY A 85 -3.69 26.84 3.83
CA GLY A 85 -2.84 27.65 2.94
C GLY A 85 -1.76 26.84 2.23
N GLU A 86 -1.94 25.52 2.15
CA GLU A 86 -0.99 24.58 1.57
C GLU A 86 -1.56 23.94 0.28
N ASP A 87 -0.67 23.39 -0.55
CA ASP A 87 -1.04 22.56 -1.69
C ASP A 87 -0.14 21.33 -1.76
N VAL A 88 -0.64 20.24 -2.36
CA VAL A 88 0.08 18.97 -2.44
C VAL A 88 0.37 18.57 -3.87
N ALA A 89 1.62 18.15 -4.11
CA ALA A 89 1.98 17.37 -5.28
C ALA A 89 1.53 15.92 -5.09
N GLU A 90 1.05 15.33 -6.17
CA GLU A 90 0.65 13.92 -6.25
C GLU A 90 1.55 13.22 -7.26
N ILE A 91 2.27 12.20 -6.81
CA ILE A 91 3.17 11.41 -7.65
C ILE A 91 2.77 9.94 -7.57
N VAL A 92 2.47 9.33 -8.71
CA VAL A 92 2.34 7.88 -8.82
C VAL A 92 3.73 7.27 -8.88
N VAL A 93 4.09 6.45 -7.88
CA VAL A 93 5.42 5.83 -7.78
C VAL A 93 5.46 4.38 -8.25
N ALA A 94 4.35 3.67 -8.18
CA ALA A 94 4.19 2.29 -8.61
C ALA A 94 2.71 1.95 -8.80
N TYR A 95 2.42 0.75 -9.33
CA TYR A 95 1.10 0.13 -9.23
C TYR A 95 1.18 -1.15 -8.40
N ASP A 96 0.05 -1.52 -7.77
CA ASP A 96 -0.09 -2.70 -6.94
C ASP A 96 -1.34 -3.48 -7.35
N ALA A 97 -1.21 -4.81 -7.42
CA ALA A 97 -2.36 -5.70 -7.51
C ALA A 97 -2.77 -6.12 -6.10
N LEU A 98 -4.05 -5.99 -5.78
CA LEU A 98 -4.57 -6.42 -4.48
C LEU A 98 -5.01 -7.87 -4.55
N ALA A 99 -4.22 -8.78 -3.98
CA ALA A 99 -4.48 -10.20 -3.94
C ALA A 99 -5.50 -10.56 -2.86
N VAL A 100 -6.54 -11.32 -3.21
CA VAL A 100 -7.39 -12.02 -2.24
C VAL A 100 -6.67 -13.27 -1.80
N VAL A 101 -6.56 -13.48 -0.49
CA VAL A 101 -5.80 -14.59 0.11
C VAL A 101 -6.67 -15.44 1.02
N ALA A 102 -6.43 -16.74 1.01
CA ALA A 102 -7.05 -17.73 1.87
C ALA A 102 -5.98 -18.65 2.51
N HIS A 103 -6.40 -19.46 3.48
CA HIS A 103 -5.52 -20.49 4.06
C HIS A 103 -5.08 -21.50 2.98
N PRO A 104 -3.83 -21.98 2.98
CA PRO A 104 -3.32 -22.88 1.93
C PRO A 104 -4.15 -24.15 1.71
N SER A 105 -4.76 -24.70 2.76
CA SER A 105 -5.61 -25.90 2.65
C SER A 105 -7.01 -25.64 2.10
N ASN A 106 -7.39 -24.39 1.81
CA ASN A 106 -8.72 -24.09 1.27
C ASN A 106 -8.82 -24.62 -0.18
N PRO A 107 -9.82 -25.45 -0.54
CA PRO A 107 -9.95 -26.02 -1.90
C PRO A 107 -10.42 -24.99 -2.94
N VAL A 108 -11.07 -23.89 -2.52
CA VAL A 108 -11.57 -22.84 -3.43
C VAL A 108 -10.39 -22.18 -4.16
N LYS A 109 -10.50 -22.06 -5.49
CA LYS A 109 -9.43 -21.51 -6.34
C LYS A 109 -9.75 -20.12 -6.87
N GLN A 110 -11.01 -19.76 -6.92
CA GLN A 110 -11.46 -18.54 -7.57
C GLN A 110 -12.80 -18.05 -7.02
N LEU A 111 -13.03 -16.75 -7.07
CA LEU A 111 -14.28 -16.08 -6.65
C LEU A 111 -14.64 -14.97 -7.63
N THR A 112 -15.95 -14.76 -7.82
CA THR A 112 -16.41 -13.55 -8.50
C THR A 112 -16.35 -12.34 -7.56
N ARG A 113 -16.34 -11.13 -8.13
CA ARG A 113 -16.48 -9.89 -7.34
C ARG A 113 -17.73 -9.92 -6.44
N GLN A 114 -18.86 -10.46 -6.98
CA GLN A 114 -20.11 -10.54 -6.20
C GLN A 114 -19.96 -11.49 -5.01
N GLN A 115 -19.35 -12.66 -5.20
CA GLN A 115 -19.06 -13.57 -4.08
C GLN A 115 -18.13 -12.95 -3.04
N LEU A 116 -17.10 -12.22 -3.47
CA LEU A 116 -16.24 -11.45 -2.55
C LEU A 116 -17.06 -10.41 -1.77
N GLU A 117 -17.89 -9.62 -2.45
CA GLU A 117 -18.77 -8.67 -1.78
C GLU A 117 -19.65 -9.38 -0.73
N ASP A 118 -20.29 -10.48 -1.10
CA ASP A 118 -21.22 -11.19 -0.22
C ASP A 118 -20.52 -11.87 0.96
N ILE A 119 -19.28 -12.37 0.78
CA ILE A 119 -18.45 -12.89 1.86
C ILE A 119 -18.07 -11.77 2.84
N PHE A 120 -17.47 -10.68 2.34
CA PHE A 120 -16.99 -9.61 3.22
C PHE A 120 -18.12 -8.80 3.88
N ARG A 121 -19.34 -8.93 3.37
CA ARG A 121 -20.56 -8.37 3.98
C ARG A 121 -21.31 -9.35 4.88
N GLY A 122 -20.88 -10.62 4.96
CA GLY A 122 -21.48 -11.63 5.80
C GLY A 122 -22.78 -12.25 5.26
N LYS A 123 -23.05 -12.16 3.96
CA LYS A 123 -24.16 -12.88 3.30
C LYS A 123 -23.75 -14.32 2.97
N ILE A 124 -22.50 -14.55 2.59
CA ILE A 124 -21.88 -15.85 2.45
C ILE A 124 -20.99 -16.05 3.67
N THR A 125 -21.30 -17.03 4.52
CA THR A 125 -20.63 -17.25 5.80
C THR A 125 -19.94 -18.60 5.91
N ASN A 126 -20.13 -19.45 4.91
CA ASN A 126 -19.56 -20.80 4.85
C ASN A 126 -18.95 -21.06 3.48
N TRP A 127 -17.75 -21.62 3.45
CA TRP A 127 -17.02 -21.93 2.21
C TRP A 127 -17.77 -22.89 1.29
N LYS A 128 -18.63 -23.77 1.85
CA LYS A 128 -19.50 -24.67 1.08
C LYS A 128 -20.42 -23.91 0.08
N GLN A 129 -20.81 -22.69 0.41
CA GLN A 129 -21.67 -21.85 -0.46
C GLN A 129 -20.96 -21.37 -1.74
N VAL A 130 -19.64 -21.53 -1.78
CA VAL A 130 -18.79 -21.16 -2.95
C VAL A 130 -17.91 -22.33 -3.41
N GLY A 131 -18.35 -23.56 -3.15
CA GLY A 131 -17.69 -24.77 -3.65
C GLY A 131 -16.49 -25.25 -2.81
N GLY A 132 -16.36 -24.76 -1.59
CA GLY A 132 -15.35 -25.22 -0.63
C GLY A 132 -15.89 -26.23 0.38
N ASP A 133 -15.09 -26.50 1.41
CA ASP A 133 -15.44 -27.37 2.52
C ASP A 133 -16.58 -26.78 3.37
N ASP A 134 -17.29 -27.63 4.13
CA ASP A 134 -18.25 -27.19 5.14
C ASP A 134 -17.50 -26.55 6.32
N ARG A 135 -17.14 -25.29 6.16
CA ARG A 135 -16.32 -24.52 7.11
C ARG A 135 -16.75 -23.06 7.13
N LYS A 136 -16.95 -22.54 8.35
CA LYS A 136 -17.24 -21.11 8.57
C LYS A 136 -16.13 -20.24 7.98
N ILE A 137 -16.51 -19.18 7.29
CA ILE A 137 -15.59 -18.15 6.78
C ILE A 137 -15.24 -17.20 7.92
N VAL A 138 -13.93 -16.94 8.09
CA VAL A 138 -13.39 -15.93 9.00
C VAL A 138 -12.81 -14.80 8.17
N VAL A 139 -13.44 -13.63 8.23
CA VAL A 139 -13.07 -12.47 7.42
C VAL A 139 -12.07 -11.60 8.17
N TYR A 140 -10.90 -11.42 7.57
CA TYR A 140 -9.89 -10.47 8.02
C TYR A 140 -9.87 -9.25 7.11
N SER A 141 -9.96 -8.06 7.69
CA SER A 141 -9.83 -6.78 7.01
C SER A 141 -8.71 -5.95 7.63
N ARG A 142 -8.42 -4.81 7.02
CA ARG A 142 -7.50 -3.81 7.60
C ARG A 142 -8.28 -2.80 8.42
N GLU A 143 -7.58 -2.04 9.24
CA GLU A 143 -8.14 -0.87 9.94
C GLU A 143 -8.59 0.22 8.97
N THR A 144 -9.50 1.08 9.42
CA THR A 144 -10.10 2.15 8.60
C THR A 144 -9.10 3.22 8.15
N SER A 145 -7.96 3.37 8.84
CA SER A 145 -6.83 4.23 8.42
C SER A 145 -6.08 3.68 7.20
N SER A 146 -6.26 2.39 6.89
CA SER A 146 -5.60 1.73 5.77
C SER A 146 -6.20 2.15 4.43
N GLY A 147 -5.38 2.65 3.51
CA GLY A 147 -5.79 2.87 2.12
C GLY A 147 -6.21 1.59 1.42
N THR A 148 -5.69 0.43 1.85
CA THR A 148 -6.08 -0.89 1.31
C THR A 148 -7.49 -1.28 1.74
N TYR A 149 -7.88 -0.98 2.99
CA TYR A 149 -9.26 -1.14 3.45
C TYR A 149 -10.23 -0.31 2.61
N GLU A 150 -9.92 0.96 2.38
CA GLU A 150 -10.78 1.86 1.64
C GLU A 150 -10.86 1.48 0.16
N PHE A 151 -9.74 1.17 -0.47
CA PHE A 151 -9.71 0.75 -1.86
C PHE A 151 -10.49 -0.57 -2.08
N PHE A 152 -10.37 -1.56 -1.20
CA PHE A 152 -11.15 -2.79 -1.30
C PHE A 152 -12.65 -2.52 -1.09
N LYS A 153 -12.99 -1.64 -0.14
CA LYS A 153 -14.38 -1.20 0.08
C LYS A 153 -14.99 -0.56 -1.18
N GLU A 154 -14.23 0.30 -1.84
CA GLU A 154 -14.69 0.99 -3.05
C GLU A 154 -14.79 0.03 -4.25
N SER A 155 -13.69 -0.66 -4.57
CA SER A 155 -13.56 -1.43 -5.80
C SER A 155 -14.31 -2.76 -5.76
N VAL A 156 -14.32 -3.46 -4.60
CA VAL A 156 -14.91 -4.79 -4.46
C VAL A 156 -16.29 -4.72 -3.83
N LEU A 157 -16.46 -3.98 -2.71
CA LEU A 157 -17.72 -3.90 -1.97
C LEU A 157 -18.67 -2.81 -2.47
N LYS A 158 -18.28 -2.04 -3.50
CA LYS A 158 -19.11 -0.94 -4.05
C LYS A 158 -19.55 0.05 -2.96
N ASN A 159 -18.61 0.46 -2.11
CA ASN A 159 -18.78 1.35 -0.96
C ASN A 159 -19.73 0.84 0.15
N LYS A 160 -20.16 -0.44 0.08
CA LYS A 160 -20.93 -1.05 1.15
C LYS A 160 -20.05 -1.41 2.33
N ASN A 161 -20.65 -1.49 3.53
CA ASN A 161 -19.88 -1.77 4.75
C ASN A 161 -19.50 -3.25 4.84
N TYR A 162 -18.33 -3.50 5.42
CA TYR A 162 -17.93 -4.82 5.87
C TYR A 162 -18.90 -5.34 6.94
N MET A 163 -18.96 -6.66 7.09
CA MET A 163 -19.68 -7.28 8.21
C MET A 163 -19.08 -6.83 9.55
N ALA A 164 -19.92 -6.63 10.55
CA ALA A 164 -19.49 -6.15 11.87
C ALA A 164 -18.52 -7.12 12.59
N SER A 165 -18.60 -8.42 12.28
CA SER A 165 -17.72 -9.45 12.84
C SER A 165 -16.42 -9.66 12.07
N SER A 166 -16.08 -8.80 11.10
CA SER A 166 -14.76 -8.85 10.45
C SER A 166 -13.66 -8.50 11.45
N LEU A 167 -12.55 -9.26 11.39
CA LEU A 167 -11.40 -9.05 12.27
C LEU A 167 -10.46 -8.02 11.65
N SER A 168 -10.29 -6.91 12.33
CA SER A 168 -9.48 -5.78 11.86
C SER A 168 -8.02 -5.98 12.22
N MET A 169 -7.12 -5.88 11.23
CA MET A 169 -5.67 -6.06 11.39
C MET A 169 -4.92 -4.74 11.18
N PRO A 170 -3.97 -4.40 12.06
CA PRO A 170 -3.27 -3.12 12.01
C PRO A 170 -2.30 -3.01 10.83
N ALA A 171 -1.74 -4.11 10.35
CA ALA A 171 -0.72 -4.12 9.31
C ALA A 171 -0.96 -5.23 8.27
N THR A 172 -0.39 -5.07 7.07
CA THR A 172 -0.52 -6.05 5.99
C THR A 172 0.08 -7.41 6.37
N GLY A 173 1.23 -7.42 7.05
CA GLY A 173 1.85 -8.66 7.54
C GLY A 173 0.98 -9.43 8.53
N ALA A 174 0.17 -8.72 9.34
CA ALA A 174 -0.76 -9.36 10.28
C ALA A 174 -1.89 -10.11 9.55
N ILE A 175 -2.35 -9.64 8.37
CA ILE A 175 -3.28 -10.38 7.50
C ILE A 175 -2.65 -11.71 7.09
N ILE A 176 -1.42 -11.69 6.55
CA ILE A 176 -0.71 -12.92 6.12
C ILE A 176 -0.60 -13.91 7.27
N GLN A 177 -0.17 -13.45 8.45
CA GLN A 177 -0.04 -14.30 9.63
C GLN A 177 -1.39 -14.92 10.04
N SER A 178 -2.43 -14.11 10.19
CA SER A 178 -3.75 -14.56 10.61
C SER A 178 -4.38 -15.55 9.62
N VAL A 179 -4.30 -15.24 8.32
CA VAL A 179 -4.83 -16.11 7.26
C VAL A 179 -4.07 -17.43 7.21
N SER A 180 -2.74 -17.43 7.39
CA SER A 180 -1.93 -18.66 7.39
C SER A 180 -2.21 -19.59 8.58
N GLN A 181 -2.76 -19.08 9.66
CA GLN A 181 -3.03 -19.84 10.88
C GLN A 181 -4.50 -20.27 11.03
N THR A 182 -5.40 -19.74 10.21
CA THR A 182 -6.86 -19.93 10.34
C THR A 182 -7.43 -20.61 9.10
N LYS A 183 -7.76 -21.91 9.19
CA LYS A 183 -8.23 -22.71 8.03
C LYS A 183 -9.45 -22.15 7.30
N GLY A 184 -10.33 -21.42 7.96
CA GLY A 184 -11.51 -20.79 7.36
C GLY A 184 -11.27 -19.34 6.89
N ALA A 185 -10.06 -18.83 6.99
CA ALA A 185 -9.76 -17.42 6.76
C ALA A 185 -9.84 -17.00 5.30
N ILE A 186 -10.26 -15.75 5.12
CA ILE A 186 -10.10 -14.95 3.90
C ILE A 186 -9.63 -13.54 4.28
N GLY A 187 -8.77 -12.96 3.46
CA GLY A 187 -8.28 -11.58 3.59
C GLY A 187 -7.82 -11.03 2.25
N TYR A 188 -7.21 -9.85 2.27
CA TYR A 188 -6.63 -9.22 1.08
C TYR A 188 -5.35 -8.47 1.44
N VAL A 189 -4.38 -8.52 0.54
CA VAL A 189 -3.06 -7.89 0.71
C VAL A 189 -2.53 -7.39 -0.64
N GLY A 190 -1.62 -6.42 -0.63
CA GLY A 190 -0.84 -6.11 -1.83
C GLY A 190 -0.04 -7.32 -2.29
N LEU A 191 0.09 -7.49 -3.61
CA LEU A 191 0.73 -8.67 -4.23
C LEU A 191 2.16 -8.88 -3.72
N ALA A 192 2.91 -7.82 -3.47
CA ALA A 192 4.28 -7.87 -2.94
C ALA A 192 4.39 -8.55 -1.54
N TYR A 193 3.29 -8.67 -0.80
CA TYR A 193 3.25 -9.36 0.50
C TYR A 193 2.90 -10.85 0.39
N VAL A 194 2.48 -11.31 -0.79
CA VAL A 194 2.10 -12.72 -0.96
C VAL A 194 3.32 -13.62 -0.77
N SER A 195 3.14 -14.66 0.01
CA SER A 195 4.17 -15.66 0.31
C SER A 195 3.57 -17.06 0.27
N PRO A 196 4.37 -18.14 0.25
CA PRO A 196 3.88 -19.52 0.30
C PRO A 196 3.03 -19.87 1.53
N ARG A 197 2.98 -18.98 2.52
CA ARG A 197 2.17 -19.15 3.74
C ARG A 197 0.67 -19.00 3.49
N VAL A 198 0.27 -18.41 2.38
CA VAL A 198 -1.13 -18.19 2.00
C VAL A 198 -1.37 -18.59 0.56
N LYS A 199 -2.62 -18.92 0.24
CA LYS A 199 -3.07 -19.20 -1.12
C LYS A 199 -3.76 -17.96 -1.69
N THR A 200 -3.41 -17.57 -2.91
CA THR A 200 -4.14 -16.54 -3.65
C THR A 200 -5.34 -17.13 -4.39
N LEU A 201 -6.39 -16.34 -4.53
CA LEU A 201 -7.58 -16.69 -5.29
C LEU A 201 -7.64 -15.87 -6.59
N SER A 202 -8.00 -16.53 -7.70
CA SER A 202 -8.32 -15.84 -8.95
C SER A 202 -9.63 -15.07 -8.78
N VAL A 203 -9.74 -13.91 -9.43
CA VAL A 203 -10.93 -13.05 -9.34
C VAL A 203 -11.50 -12.76 -10.70
N SER A 204 -12.83 -12.74 -10.77
CA SER A 204 -13.57 -12.33 -11.96
C SER A 204 -14.57 -11.22 -11.63
N TYR A 205 -14.63 -10.18 -12.47
CA TYR A 205 -15.64 -9.12 -12.37
C TYR A 205 -16.85 -9.34 -13.28
N ASP A 206 -16.71 -10.13 -14.30
CA ASP A 206 -17.78 -10.48 -15.25
C ASP A 206 -18.41 -11.87 -15.02
N GLY A 207 -17.86 -12.65 -14.08
CA GLY A 207 -18.30 -14.01 -13.77
C GLY A 207 -17.86 -15.07 -14.78
N LYS A 208 -17.05 -14.71 -15.78
CA LYS A 208 -16.60 -15.60 -16.87
C LYS A 208 -15.08 -15.71 -16.93
N HIS A 209 -14.37 -14.58 -16.89
CA HIS A 209 -12.93 -14.52 -17.01
C HIS A 209 -12.30 -14.36 -15.64
N TYR A 210 -11.62 -15.40 -15.17
CA TYR A 210 -10.92 -15.43 -13.89
C TYR A 210 -9.43 -15.24 -14.10
N ALA A 211 -8.85 -14.24 -13.43
CA ALA A 211 -7.42 -13.97 -13.49
C ALA A 211 -6.78 -14.11 -12.10
N ALA A 212 -5.60 -14.70 -12.04
CA ALA A 212 -4.80 -14.77 -10.83
C ALA A 212 -4.10 -13.41 -10.55
N PRO A 213 -3.89 -13.04 -9.28
CA PRO A 213 -3.12 -11.85 -8.94
C PRO A 213 -1.63 -12.09 -9.20
N THR A 214 -1.18 -11.76 -10.40
CA THR A 214 0.22 -11.80 -10.81
C THR A 214 0.63 -10.45 -11.38
N VAL A 215 1.94 -10.15 -11.36
CA VAL A 215 2.47 -8.93 -11.97
C VAL A 215 2.10 -8.86 -13.45
N GLU A 216 2.20 -9.99 -14.16
CA GLU A 216 1.84 -10.09 -15.57
C GLU A 216 0.36 -9.73 -15.80
N ASN A 217 -0.56 -10.39 -15.08
CA ASN A 217 -2.00 -10.16 -15.24
C ASN A 217 -2.42 -8.74 -14.81
N ALA A 218 -1.71 -8.15 -13.86
CA ALA A 218 -1.93 -6.76 -13.46
C ALA A 218 -1.42 -5.77 -14.53
N THR A 219 -0.26 -6.05 -15.12
CA THR A 219 0.34 -5.22 -16.19
C THR A 219 -0.50 -5.24 -17.47
N ASN A 220 -0.97 -6.40 -17.89
CA ASN A 220 -1.82 -6.55 -19.08
C ASN A 220 -3.30 -6.26 -18.83
N LYS A 221 -3.65 -5.82 -17.59
CA LYS A 221 -5.01 -5.43 -17.17
C LYS A 221 -6.05 -6.55 -17.21
N THR A 222 -5.63 -7.81 -17.17
CA THR A 222 -6.56 -8.95 -17.04
C THR A 222 -6.97 -9.19 -15.59
N TYR A 223 -6.10 -8.89 -14.62
CA TYR A 223 -6.47 -8.90 -13.21
C TYR A 223 -7.20 -7.60 -12.81
N PRO A 224 -8.42 -7.68 -12.21
CA PRO A 224 -9.27 -6.50 -12.10
C PRO A 224 -9.00 -5.60 -10.88
N ILE A 225 -8.24 -6.05 -9.87
CA ILE A 225 -8.04 -5.31 -8.62
C ILE A 225 -6.61 -4.72 -8.62
N VAL A 226 -6.42 -3.66 -9.39
CA VAL A 226 -5.14 -2.95 -9.54
C VAL A 226 -5.33 -1.48 -9.17
N ARG A 227 -4.32 -0.90 -8.53
CA ARG A 227 -4.35 0.50 -8.07
C ARG A 227 -2.99 1.16 -8.19
N PRO A 228 -2.94 2.49 -8.38
CA PRO A 228 -1.73 3.27 -8.21
C PRO A 228 -1.35 3.40 -6.73
N LEU A 229 -0.05 3.54 -6.49
CA LEU A 229 0.55 3.89 -5.22
C LEU A 229 1.17 5.27 -5.33
N TYR A 230 1.01 6.09 -4.29
CA TYR A 230 1.29 7.51 -4.36
C TYR A 230 2.28 7.97 -3.29
N TYR A 231 3.06 9.01 -3.66
CA TYR A 231 3.65 9.94 -2.73
C TYR A 231 2.93 11.29 -2.84
N TYR A 232 2.57 11.85 -1.68
CA TYR A 232 2.03 13.20 -1.53
C TYR A 232 3.00 14.04 -0.73
N TYR A 233 3.31 15.25 -1.17
CA TYR A 233 4.14 16.18 -0.43
C TYR A 233 3.71 17.62 -0.69
N ASN A 234 4.03 18.54 0.24
CA ASN A 234 3.74 19.95 0.08
C ASN A 234 4.55 20.53 -1.08
N VAL A 235 3.90 21.22 -2.02
CA VAL A 235 4.56 21.83 -3.19
C VAL A 235 5.66 22.81 -2.81
N LYS A 236 5.58 23.46 -1.64
CA LYS A 236 6.61 24.38 -1.13
C LYS A 236 7.92 23.66 -0.81
N LYS A 237 7.87 22.34 -0.51
CA LYS A 237 9.03 21.49 -0.24
C LYS A 237 9.59 20.78 -1.47
N LYS A 238 9.08 21.13 -2.66
CA LYS A 238 9.42 20.41 -3.89
C LYS A 238 10.94 20.32 -4.12
N ALA A 239 11.67 21.40 -3.97
CA ALA A 239 13.12 21.42 -4.20
C ALA A 239 13.89 20.48 -3.28
N GLU A 240 13.44 20.30 -2.03
CA GLU A 240 14.05 19.41 -1.06
C GLU A 240 13.72 17.93 -1.34
N ILE A 241 12.49 17.67 -1.79
CA ILE A 241 11.94 16.30 -1.96
C ILE A 241 12.21 15.74 -3.35
N ASP A 242 12.30 16.60 -4.38
CA ASP A 242 12.49 16.17 -5.77
C ASP A 242 13.66 15.18 -5.98
N PRO A 243 14.84 15.32 -5.36
CA PRO A 243 15.90 14.34 -5.58
C PRO A 243 15.49 12.90 -5.26
N LEU A 244 14.78 12.67 -4.15
CA LEU A 244 14.27 11.35 -3.77
C LEU A 244 13.14 10.89 -4.72
N VAL A 245 12.24 11.80 -5.11
CA VAL A 245 11.16 11.51 -6.06
C VAL A 245 11.72 11.15 -7.44
N GLN A 246 12.70 11.88 -7.93
CA GLN A 246 13.35 11.56 -9.20
C GLN A 246 14.10 10.22 -9.13
N TYR A 247 14.71 9.92 -7.98
CA TYR A 247 15.36 8.63 -7.78
C TYR A 247 14.37 7.47 -7.86
N ILE A 248 13.23 7.53 -7.14
CA ILE A 248 12.25 6.43 -7.20
C ILE A 248 11.65 6.26 -8.60
N LEU A 249 11.54 7.34 -9.37
CA LEU A 249 11.05 7.32 -10.76
C LEU A 249 12.15 7.01 -11.80
N SER A 250 13.42 6.93 -11.40
CA SER A 250 14.54 6.57 -12.26
C SER A 250 14.51 5.08 -12.65
N PRO A 251 15.27 4.65 -13.67
CA PRO A 251 15.40 3.23 -13.99
C PRO A 251 15.82 2.37 -12.79
N ASP A 252 16.73 2.85 -11.95
CA ASP A 252 17.21 2.13 -10.75
C ASP A 252 16.08 1.99 -9.71
N GLY A 253 15.36 3.08 -9.44
CA GLY A 253 14.22 3.05 -8.53
C GLY A 253 13.08 2.15 -9.03
N GLN A 254 12.80 2.18 -10.32
CA GLN A 254 11.76 1.34 -10.93
C GLN A 254 12.17 -0.14 -11.00
N ASP A 255 13.46 -0.45 -11.11
CA ASP A 255 13.97 -1.82 -10.99
C ASP A 255 13.78 -2.38 -9.56
N ILE A 256 14.02 -1.56 -8.54
CA ILE A 256 13.72 -1.91 -7.14
C ILE A 256 12.21 -2.21 -6.99
N ILE A 257 11.34 -1.36 -7.53
CA ILE A 257 9.88 -1.55 -7.52
C ILE A 257 9.51 -2.90 -8.14
N LYS A 258 10.04 -3.19 -9.33
CA LYS A 258 9.80 -4.46 -10.04
C LYS A 258 10.28 -5.68 -9.24
N LYS A 259 11.51 -5.63 -8.72
CA LYS A 259 12.10 -6.71 -7.91
C LYS A 259 11.36 -6.93 -6.59
N SER A 260 10.72 -5.90 -6.06
CA SER A 260 9.90 -5.97 -4.85
C SER A 260 8.48 -6.50 -5.10
N GLY A 261 8.12 -6.88 -6.34
CA GLY A 261 6.82 -7.46 -6.68
C GLY A 261 5.71 -6.44 -6.96
N TYR A 262 6.08 -5.17 -7.15
CA TYR A 262 5.16 -4.13 -7.62
C TYR A 262 5.27 -3.95 -9.14
N ILE A 263 4.34 -3.19 -9.70
CA ILE A 263 4.31 -2.90 -11.14
C ILE A 263 4.92 -1.49 -11.34
N PRO A 264 5.99 -1.36 -12.13
CA PRO A 264 6.59 -0.07 -12.44
C PRO A 264 5.63 0.88 -13.16
N VAL A 265 5.89 2.20 -13.06
CA VAL A 265 5.13 3.24 -13.79
C VAL A 265 5.63 3.44 -15.22
N LYS A 266 6.83 2.94 -15.53
CA LYS A 266 7.48 3.03 -16.85
C LYS A 266 8.05 1.68 -17.24
#